data_ef77c0348eb2f4b2e061f4ba3ad59c26
#
_entry.id   ef77c0348eb2f4b2e061f4ba3ad59c26
#
_cell.length_a   1.000
_cell.length_b   1.000
_cell.length_c   1.000
_cell.angle_alpha   90.00
_cell.angle_beta   90.00
_cell.angle_gamma   90.00
#
_symmetry.space_group_name_H-M   'P 1'
#
loop_
_entity.id
_entity.type
_entity.pdbx_description
1 polymer ?
#
loop_
_entity_poly.entity_id
_entity_poly.type
_entity_poly.pdbx_seq_one_letter_code
_entity_poly.pdbx_strand_id
1 'polypeptide(L)'
;LDQRGHGLSKASAIPSELTSWQTYFEDGKNFIRQFLSSENILMGHSMGGVVAARLAYDFEDKIQKSILIDPVLQPQSLKFQIPFFNISNKSFISLLNFFKKNRASEMINNAKKRRSVFSDKEEIFKHYQGRGAFTNWPEESLKAYINGGVINKENKINLSCAPEWEAKTFAVSYAARTNFIKKLSKQIYVPYASEASTLSPEVRDLLSSNANFLFEKIDGSHFFPMEEKDL
;
A
#
# COMPACT_ATOMS: atom_id res chain seq x y z
N LEU A 1 1.42 -10.84 8.06
CA LEU A 1 2.76 -11.07 7.52
C LEU A 1 3.53 -9.75 7.49
N ASP A 2 4.68 -9.69 8.17
CA ASP A 2 5.61 -8.57 8.05
C ASP A 2 6.35 -8.68 6.71
N GLN A 3 6.11 -7.72 5.85
CA GLN A 3 6.76 -7.68 4.54
C GLN A 3 8.26 -7.39 4.70
N ARG A 4 9.03 -7.77 3.70
CA ARG A 4 10.46 -7.48 3.61
C ARG A 4 10.76 -6.01 3.94
N GLY A 5 11.71 -5.77 4.84
CA GLY A 5 12.10 -4.45 5.32
C GLY A 5 11.13 -3.81 6.32
N HIS A 6 10.15 -4.55 6.84
CA HIS A 6 9.18 -4.07 7.82
C HIS A 6 9.08 -5.02 9.02
N GLY A 7 8.66 -4.50 10.15
CA GLY A 7 8.35 -5.26 11.36
C GLY A 7 9.49 -6.18 11.79
N LEU A 8 9.18 -7.44 12.00
CA LEU A 8 10.11 -8.49 12.42
C LEU A 8 10.65 -9.32 11.23
N SER A 9 10.37 -8.92 9.99
CA SER A 9 10.86 -9.64 8.81
C SER A 9 12.39 -9.68 8.78
N LYS A 10 12.96 -10.88 8.65
CA LYS A 10 14.40 -11.11 8.53
C LYS A 10 14.87 -11.20 7.07
N ALA A 11 13.96 -11.02 6.11
CA ALA A 11 14.31 -11.02 4.70
C ALA A 11 15.24 -9.84 4.37
N SER A 12 16.29 -10.08 3.60
CA SER A 12 17.25 -9.04 3.18
C SER A 12 16.53 -7.89 2.46
N ALA A 13 16.73 -6.67 2.95
CA ALA A 13 16.10 -5.44 2.44
C ALA A 13 17.18 -4.44 1.97
N ILE A 14 17.82 -4.77 0.84
CA ILE A 14 18.85 -3.93 0.21
C ILE A 14 18.17 -3.02 -0.80
N PRO A 15 18.13 -1.69 -0.60
CA PRO A 15 17.37 -0.78 -1.47
C PRO A 15 17.76 -0.84 -2.96
N SER A 16 19.04 -1.06 -3.27
CA SER A 16 19.51 -1.16 -4.66
C SER A 16 18.93 -2.37 -5.42
N GLU A 17 18.56 -3.44 -4.70
CA GLU A 17 18.00 -4.66 -5.27
C GLU A 17 16.48 -4.57 -5.49
N LEU A 18 15.80 -3.62 -4.88
CA LEU A 18 14.36 -3.43 -5.05
C LEU A 18 14.07 -2.71 -6.37
N THR A 19 13.76 -3.43 -7.42
CA THR A 19 13.49 -2.88 -8.77
C THR A 19 11.99 -2.72 -9.06
N SER A 20 11.14 -3.47 -8.37
CA SER A 20 9.67 -3.40 -8.49
C SER A 20 9.00 -4.06 -7.28
N TRP A 21 7.68 -3.94 -7.17
CA TRP A 21 6.89 -4.67 -6.16
C TRP A 21 6.81 -6.19 -6.40
N GLN A 22 7.39 -6.69 -7.48
CA GLN A 22 7.48 -8.13 -7.72
C GLN A 22 8.16 -8.86 -6.56
N THR A 23 9.14 -8.23 -5.90
CA THR A 23 9.80 -8.77 -4.71
C THR A 23 8.81 -9.09 -3.59
N TYR A 24 7.86 -8.19 -3.32
CA TYR A 24 6.81 -8.43 -2.31
C TYR A 24 5.81 -9.51 -2.75
N PHE A 25 5.52 -9.59 -4.04
CA PHE A 25 4.65 -10.65 -4.57
C PHE A 25 5.30 -12.02 -4.40
N GLU A 26 6.58 -12.16 -4.69
CA GLU A 26 7.29 -13.43 -4.53
C GLU A 26 7.44 -13.84 -3.06
N ASP A 27 7.71 -12.90 -2.15
CA ASP A 27 7.72 -13.16 -0.71
C ASP A 27 6.36 -13.69 -0.24
N GLY A 28 5.27 -13.04 -0.65
CA GLY A 28 3.91 -13.47 -0.34
C GLY A 28 3.56 -14.85 -0.93
N LYS A 29 3.98 -15.13 -2.17
CA LYS A 29 3.79 -16.45 -2.80
C LYS A 29 4.48 -17.56 -2.02
N ASN A 30 5.72 -17.32 -1.59
CA ASN A 30 6.48 -18.28 -0.81
C ASN A 30 5.80 -18.54 0.54
N PHE A 31 5.27 -17.49 1.18
CA PHE A 31 4.50 -17.64 2.41
C PHE A 31 3.24 -18.49 2.20
N ILE A 32 2.44 -18.21 1.16
CA ILE A 32 1.22 -18.99 0.87
C ILE A 32 1.56 -20.46 0.58
N ARG A 33 2.58 -20.72 -0.22
CA ARG A 33 2.98 -22.12 -0.53
C ARG A 33 3.37 -22.90 0.70
N GLN A 34 4.02 -22.25 1.65
CA GLN A 34 4.56 -22.91 2.84
C GLN A 34 3.56 -23.06 3.98
N PHE A 35 2.67 -22.09 4.17
CA PHE A 35 1.87 -21.98 5.39
C PHE A 35 0.37 -22.05 5.20
N LEU A 36 -0.16 -21.83 3.97
CA LEU A 36 -1.60 -21.78 3.78
C LEU A 36 -2.14 -23.04 3.07
N SER A 37 -3.22 -23.57 3.65
CA SER A 37 -4.09 -24.58 3.04
C SER A 37 -5.17 -23.91 2.19
N SER A 38 -6.35 -24.55 2.01
CA SER A 38 -7.53 -23.99 1.34
C SER A 38 -8.31 -23.01 2.23
N GLU A 39 -9.19 -22.23 1.61
CA GLU A 39 -10.20 -21.38 2.27
C GLU A 39 -9.65 -20.23 3.12
N ASN A 40 -8.62 -19.55 2.62
CA ASN A 40 -8.07 -18.40 3.31
C ASN A 40 -8.73 -17.10 2.84
N ILE A 41 -8.71 -16.09 3.71
CA ILE A 41 -9.05 -14.70 3.41
C ILE A 41 -7.76 -13.89 3.42
N LEU A 42 -7.52 -13.14 2.35
CA LEU A 42 -6.41 -12.19 2.30
C LEU A 42 -6.92 -10.78 2.56
N MET A 43 -6.20 -10.06 3.41
CA MET A 43 -6.47 -8.65 3.67
C MET A 43 -5.19 -7.84 3.52
N GLY A 44 -5.31 -6.64 2.93
CA GLY A 44 -4.19 -5.73 2.81
C GLY A 44 -4.61 -4.29 2.60
N HIS A 45 -3.90 -3.36 3.22
CA HIS A 45 -4.08 -1.92 3.08
C HIS A 45 -3.06 -1.33 2.12
N SER A 46 -3.46 -0.37 1.31
CA SER A 46 -2.56 0.40 0.44
C SER A 46 -1.76 -0.51 -0.51
N MET A 47 -0.43 -0.51 -0.44
CA MET A 47 0.44 -1.46 -1.15
C MET A 47 0.11 -2.91 -0.79
N GLY A 48 -0.17 -3.19 0.49
CA GLY A 48 -0.59 -4.51 0.95
C GLY A 48 -1.85 -5.02 0.26
N GLY A 49 -2.78 -4.12 -0.09
CA GLY A 49 -3.95 -4.45 -0.90
C GLY A 49 -3.59 -4.92 -2.32
N VAL A 50 -2.59 -4.31 -2.94
CA VAL A 50 -2.10 -4.75 -4.26
C VAL A 50 -1.40 -6.11 -4.16
N VAL A 51 -0.63 -6.32 -3.10
CA VAL A 51 0.01 -7.63 -2.82
C VAL A 51 -1.06 -8.70 -2.60
N ALA A 52 -2.06 -8.44 -1.75
CA ALA A 52 -3.17 -9.36 -1.49
C ALA A 52 -3.94 -9.72 -2.77
N ALA A 53 -4.24 -8.73 -3.61
CA ALA A 53 -4.88 -8.96 -4.91
C ALA A 53 -4.02 -9.85 -5.83
N ARG A 54 -2.71 -9.63 -5.84
CA ARG A 54 -1.79 -10.47 -6.63
C ARG A 54 -1.77 -11.91 -6.15
N LEU A 55 -1.72 -12.11 -4.85
CA LEU A 55 -1.73 -13.43 -4.25
C LEU A 55 -3.07 -14.15 -4.47
N ALA A 56 -4.19 -13.43 -4.38
CA ALA A 56 -5.51 -13.97 -4.70
C ALA A 56 -5.62 -14.44 -6.17
N TYR A 57 -4.98 -13.72 -7.10
CA TYR A 57 -4.92 -14.13 -8.50
C TYR A 57 -4.05 -15.37 -8.72
N ASP A 58 -2.87 -15.44 -8.08
CA ASP A 58 -1.92 -16.52 -8.29
C ASP A 58 -2.30 -17.81 -7.53
N PHE A 59 -3.17 -17.73 -6.50
CA PHE A 59 -3.61 -18.85 -5.66
C PHE A 59 -5.14 -18.86 -5.49
N GLU A 60 -5.85 -18.77 -6.58
CA GLU A 60 -7.31 -18.73 -6.60
C GLU A 60 -7.97 -19.95 -5.94
N ASP A 61 -7.31 -21.11 -6.01
CA ASP A 61 -7.72 -22.35 -5.38
C ASP A 61 -7.62 -22.34 -3.84
N LYS A 62 -6.76 -21.48 -3.29
CA LYS A 62 -6.52 -21.36 -1.84
C LYS A 62 -7.20 -20.15 -1.20
N ILE A 63 -7.60 -19.18 -1.99
CA ILE A 63 -8.13 -17.89 -1.49
C ILE A 63 -9.62 -17.82 -1.80
N GLN A 64 -10.43 -17.78 -0.74
CA GLN A 64 -11.88 -17.70 -0.84
C GLN A 64 -12.37 -16.27 -1.08
N LYS A 65 -11.75 -15.29 -0.39
CA LYS A 65 -12.14 -13.88 -0.40
C LYS A 65 -10.93 -12.99 -0.21
N SER A 66 -11.00 -11.78 -0.73
CA SER A 66 -9.99 -10.75 -0.46
C SER A 66 -10.62 -9.44 0.00
N ILE A 67 -9.94 -8.76 0.92
CA ILE A 67 -10.29 -7.43 1.43
C ILE A 67 -9.14 -6.49 1.07
N LEU A 68 -9.40 -5.58 0.14
CA LEU A 68 -8.39 -4.64 -0.38
C LEU A 68 -8.73 -3.25 0.15
N ILE A 69 -8.11 -2.87 1.25
CA ILE A 69 -8.39 -1.61 1.94
C ILE A 69 -7.63 -0.48 1.23
N ASP A 70 -8.36 0.42 0.61
CA ASP A 70 -7.86 1.58 -0.16
C ASP A 70 -6.57 1.27 -0.97
N PRO A 71 -6.60 0.28 -1.87
CA PRO A 71 -5.41 -0.23 -2.54
C PRO A 71 -4.80 0.79 -3.49
N VAL A 72 -3.46 0.82 -3.59
CA VAL A 72 -2.73 1.71 -4.52
C VAL A 72 -2.86 1.18 -5.94
N LEU A 73 -3.94 1.55 -6.62
CA LEU A 73 -4.19 1.18 -8.00
C LEU A 73 -4.16 2.40 -8.90
N GLN A 74 -3.25 2.40 -9.87
CA GLN A 74 -3.08 3.51 -10.80
C GLN A 74 -3.66 3.15 -12.18
N PRO A 75 -4.37 4.07 -12.85
CA PRO A 75 -4.92 3.82 -14.18
C PRO A 75 -3.88 3.35 -15.19
N GLN A 76 -2.66 3.90 -15.13
CA GLN A 76 -1.57 3.54 -16.04
C GLN A 76 -1.09 2.09 -15.84
N SER A 77 -1.16 1.55 -14.61
CA SER A 77 -0.78 0.16 -14.33
C SER A 77 -1.79 -0.84 -14.87
N LEU A 78 -3.01 -0.40 -15.15
CA LEU A 78 -4.08 -1.21 -15.73
C LEU A 78 -4.07 -1.21 -17.27
N LYS A 79 -3.12 -0.51 -17.92
CA LYS A 79 -3.07 -0.29 -19.37
C LYS A 79 -4.47 -0.07 -19.95
N PHE A 80 -4.98 1.14 -19.79
CA PHE A 80 -6.14 1.57 -20.55
C PHE A 80 -5.75 1.58 -22.03
N GLN A 81 -6.22 0.62 -22.79
CA GLN A 81 -6.50 0.86 -24.20
C GLN A 81 -7.77 1.72 -24.22
N ILE A 82 -7.62 3.02 -24.13
CA ILE A 82 -8.71 3.95 -24.45
C ILE A 82 -8.94 3.77 -25.95
N PRO A 83 -10.13 3.28 -26.38
CA PRO A 83 -10.47 3.35 -27.79
C PRO A 83 -10.42 4.83 -28.15
N PHE A 84 -9.65 5.17 -29.15
CA PHE A 84 -9.52 6.44 -29.84
C PHE A 84 -10.54 7.52 -29.44
N PHE A 85 -10.39 8.14 -28.29
CA PHE A 85 -10.88 9.49 -28.08
C PHE A 85 -9.71 10.42 -28.42
N ASN A 86 -9.83 11.11 -29.54
CA ASN A 86 -8.97 12.20 -29.94
C ASN A 86 -8.98 13.31 -28.88
N ILE A 87 -8.26 13.13 -27.78
CA ILE A 87 -8.00 14.23 -26.85
C ILE A 87 -6.75 14.92 -27.38
N SER A 88 -6.98 15.93 -28.23
CA SER A 88 -5.95 16.82 -28.76
C SER A 88 -5.32 17.76 -27.69
N ASN A 89 -5.38 17.43 -26.41
CA ASN A 89 -4.83 18.23 -25.33
C ASN A 89 -3.62 17.54 -24.68
N LYS A 90 -2.53 17.41 -25.47
CA LYS A 90 -1.21 16.97 -24.95
C LYS A 90 -0.76 17.81 -23.75
N SER A 91 -1.15 19.09 -23.66
CA SER A 91 -0.82 19.97 -22.55
C SER A 91 -1.51 19.59 -21.25
N PHE A 92 -2.77 19.17 -21.26
CA PHE A 92 -3.50 18.77 -20.04
C PHE A 92 -2.98 17.46 -19.47
N ILE A 93 -2.70 16.49 -20.34
CA ILE A 93 -2.09 15.20 -19.93
C ILE A 93 -0.68 15.42 -19.38
N SER A 94 0.11 16.31 -20.00
CA SER A 94 1.43 16.69 -19.52
C SER A 94 1.37 17.35 -18.15
N LEU A 95 0.41 18.23 -17.91
CA LEU A 95 0.20 18.92 -16.64
C LEU A 95 -0.21 17.93 -15.51
N LEU A 96 -1.14 17.03 -15.79
CA LEU A 96 -1.55 15.98 -14.85
C LEU A 96 -0.37 15.04 -14.49
N ASN A 97 0.44 14.67 -15.48
CA ASN A 97 1.62 13.86 -15.26
C ASN A 97 2.69 14.60 -14.46
N PHE A 98 2.83 15.92 -14.67
CA PHE A 98 3.74 16.78 -13.89
C PHE A 98 3.35 16.84 -12.41
N PHE A 99 2.06 17.07 -12.09
CA PHE A 99 1.58 17.08 -10.71
C PHE A 99 1.71 15.72 -10.03
N LYS A 100 1.38 14.62 -10.73
CA LYS A 100 1.57 13.25 -10.21
C LYS A 100 3.04 12.93 -9.94
N LYS A 101 3.94 13.34 -10.83
CA LYS A 101 5.39 13.17 -10.68
C LYS A 101 5.92 13.96 -9.49
N ASN A 102 5.43 15.18 -9.28
CA ASN A 102 5.82 16.00 -8.13
C ASN A 102 5.39 15.36 -6.80
N ARG A 103 4.15 14.88 -6.70
CA ARG A 103 3.65 14.20 -5.48
C ARG A 103 4.43 12.93 -5.17
N ALA A 104 4.72 12.10 -6.17
CA ALA A 104 5.54 10.90 -5.97
C ALA A 104 6.97 11.27 -5.52
N SER A 105 7.56 12.29 -6.12
CA SER A 105 8.90 12.79 -5.74
C SER A 105 8.91 13.34 -4.32
N GLU A 106 7.85 14.02 -3.90
CA GLU A 106 7.69 14.53 -2.54
C GLU A 106 7.60 13.39 -1.53
N MET A 107 6.77 12.37 -1.78
CA MET A 107 6.67 11.18 -0.93
C MET A 107 8.03 10.48 -0.76
N ILE A 108 8.76 10.27 -1.85
CA ILE A 108 10.10 9.67 -1.84
C ILE A 108 11.07 10.51 -1.01
N ASN A 109 11.07 11.83 -1.19
CA ASN A 109 11.95 12.73 -0.46
C ASN A 109 11.61 12.80 1.03
N ASN A 110 10.32 12.82 1.38
CA ASN A 110 9.86 12.80 2.76
C ASN A 110 10.24 11.49 3.46
N ALA A 111 10.10 10.34 2.77
CA ALA A 111 10.55 9.07 3.29
C ALA A 111 12.06 9.06 3.56
N LYS A 112 12.89 9.52 2.62
CA LYS A 112 14.35 9.60 2.80
C LYS A 112 14.77 10.48 3.97
N LYS A 113 14.02 11.56 4.25
CA LYS A 113 14.32 12.51 5.33
C LYS A 113 13.74 12.08 6.68
N ARG A 114 12.99 10.99 6.73
CA ARG A 114 12.35 10.52 7.96
C ARG A 114 13.41 10.18 8.99
N ARG A 115 13.29 10.77 10.18
CA ARG A 115 14.11 10.38 11.31
C ARG A 115 13.81 8.93 11.68
N SER A 116 14.84 8.11 11.84
CA SER A 116 14.72 6.66 12.07
C SER A 116 15.29 6.18 13.39
N VAL A 117 16.01 7.04 14.14
CA VAL A 117 16.66 6.69 15.40
C VAL A 117 16.20 7.63 16.50
N PHE A 118 15.80 7.06 17.63
CA PHE A 118 15.23 7.77 18.78
C PHE A 118 15.80 7.18 20.08
N SER A 119 15.73 7.95 21.16
CA SER A 119 16.16 7.48 22.49
C SER A 119 15.21 6.43 23.06
N ASP A 120 13.91 6.67 22.90
CA ASP A 120 12.84 5.84 23.46
C ASP A 120 11.53 5.99 22.65
N LYS A 121 10.52 5.21 23.01
CA LYS A 121 9.21 5.23 22.34
C LYS A 121 8.43 6.51 22.62
N GLU A 122 8.63 7.16 23.76
CA GLU A 122 7.98 8.40 24.10
C GLU A 122 8.46 9.55 23.20
N GLU A 123 9.75 9.57 22.88
CA GLU A 123 10.30 10.53 21.92
C GLU A 123 9.67 10.32 20.51
N ILE A 124 9.48 9.08 20.07
CA ILE A 124 8.79 8.79 18.80
C ILE A 124 7.34 9.29 18.85
N PHE A 125 6.64 9.00 19.95
CA PHE A 125 5.25 9.41 20.12
C PHE A 125 5.10 10.93 19.98
N LYS A 126 5.88 11.71 20.72
CA LYS A 126 5.89 13.18 20.63
C LYS A 126 6.29 13.71 19.26
N HIS A 127 7.14 12.98 18.57
CA HIS A 127 7.59 13.37 17.23
C HIS A 127 6.50 13.18 16.17
N TYR A 128 5.67 12.13 16.29
CA TYR A 128 4.64 11.78 15.30
C TYR A 128 3.25 12.31 15.61
N GLN A 129 2.89 12.46 16.87
CA GLN A 129 1.54 12.85 17.28
C GLN A 129 1.07 14.11 16.57
N GLY A 130 -0.08 14.02 15.88
CA GLY A 130 -0.72 15.13 15.17
C GLY A 130 0.05 15.63 13.95
N ARG A 131 0.96 14.85 13.36
CA ARG A 131 1.80 15.30 12.23
C ARG A 131 1.76 14.34 11.04
N GLY A 132 1.72 14.92 9.85
CA GLY A 132 1.80 14.18 8.59
C GLY A 132 0.75 13.08 8.47
N ALA A 133 1.17 11.84 8.24
CA ALA A 133 0.27 10.69 8.15
C ALA A 133 -0.47 10.37 9.47
N PHE A 134 0.01 10.88 10.60
CA PHE A 134 -0.53 10.61 11.93
C PHE A 134 -1.44 11.75 12.46
N THR A 135 -1.84 12.69 11.59
CA THR A 135 -2.59 13.90 12.01
C THR A 135 -3.89 13.54 12.71
N ASN A 136 -4.63 12.58 12.20
CA ASN A 136 -5.94 12.18 12.70
C ASN A 136 -5.93 10.87 13.50
N TRP A 137 -4.75 10.30 13.74
CA TRP A 137 -4.68 9.02 14.45
C TRP A 137 -4.97 9.20 15.94
N PRO A 138 -5.86 8.39 16.51
CA PRO A 138 -6.02 8.27 17.95
C PRO A 138 -4.70 7.89 18.63
N GLU A 139 -4.51 8.29 19.85
CA GLU A 139 -3.30 8.00 20.62
C GLU A 139 -3.00 6.49 20.70
N GLU A 140 -4.04 5.68 20.84
CA GLU A 140 -3.95 4.23 20.93
C GLU A 140 -3.41 3.61 19.63
N SER A 141 -3.92 4.06 18.47
CA SER A 141 -3.45 3.63 17.15
C SER A 141 -1.98 4.02 16.93
N LEU A 142 -1.59 5.23 17.33
CA LEU A 142 -0.21 5.67 17.24
C LEU A 142 0.70 4.86 18.17
N LYS A 143 0.27 4.56 19.40
CA LYS A 143 1.01 3.69 20.34
C LYS A 143 1.16 2.26 19.80
N ALA A 144 0.09 1.70 19.22
CA ALA A 144 0.13 0.38 18.59
C ALA A 144 1.12 0.35 17.42
N TYR A 145 1.09 1.37 16.54
CA TYR A 145 2.03 1.55 15.44
C TYR A 145 3.48 1.60 15.95
N ILE A 146 3.77 2.40 16.98
CA ILE A 146 5.11 2.52 17.55
C ILE A 146 5.56 1.18 18.13
N ASN A 147 4.66 0.47 18.83
CA ASN A 147 5.00 -0.81 19.44
C ASN A 147 5.36 -1.90 18.41
N GLY A 148 4.66 -1.93 17.27
CA GLY A 148 4.92 -2.91 16.20
C GLY A 148 5.95 -2.45 15.16
N GLY A 149 6.18 -1.14 15.04
CA GLY A 149 6.98 -0.53 13.97
C GLY A 149 8.43 -0.20 14.33
N VAL A 150 8.92 -0.61 15.51
CA VAL A 150 10.28 -0.30 15.95
C VAL A 150 11.05 -1.53 16.43
N ILE A 151 12.36 -1.42 16.38
CA ILE A 151 13.31 -2.43 16.89
C ILE A 151 14.33 -1.77 17.80
N ASN A 152 14.80 -2.52 18.82
CA ASN A 152 15.92 -2.09 19.64
C ASN A 152 17.24 -2.43 18.95
N LYS A 153 18.09 -1.43 18.79
CA LYS A 153 19.43 -1.60 18.24
C LYS A 153 20.41 -0.65 18.95
N GLU A 154 21.51 -1.19 19.49
CA GLU A 154 22.59 -0.40 20.11
C GLU A 154 22.08 0.59 21.18
N ASN A 155 21.22 0.12 22.08
CA ASN A 155 20.58 0.92 23.13
C ASN A 155 19.75 2.10 22.64
N LYS A 156 19.31 2.08 21.38
CA LYS A 156 18.40 3.05 20.77
C LYS A 156 17.20 2.36 20.15
N ILE A 157 16.13 3.12 19.96
CA ILE A 157 14.94 2.67 19.24
C ILE A 157 15.08 3.09 17.77
N ASN A 158 14.99 2.12 16.88
CA ASN A 158 15.06 2.36 15.44
C ASN A 158 13.71 2.00 14.79
N LEU A 159 13.31 2.74 13.75
CA LEU A 159 12.21 2.29 12.91
C LEU A 159 12.58 0.94 12.28
N SER A 160 11.66 -0.01 12.28
CA SER A 160 11.88 -1.32 11.65
C SER A 160 11.98 -1.21 10.12
N CYS A 161 11.28 -0.22 9.52
CA CYS A 161 11.42 0.12 8.11
C CYS A 161 12.43 1.25 7.94
N ALA A 162 13.56 0.96 7.31
CA ALA A 162 14.57 1.97 7.01
C ALA A 162 14.04 3.02 6.02
N PRO A 163 14.34 4.33 6.22
CA PRO A 163 13.92 5.42 5.34
C PRO A 163 14.26 5.19 3.86
N GLU A 164 15.44 4.65 3.58
CA GLU A 164 15.90 4.35 2.23
C GLU A 164 15.09 3.23 1.58
N TRP A 165 14.70 2.22 2.36
CA TRP A 165 13.86 1.12 1.89
C TRP A 165 12.44 1.61 1.58
N GLU A 166 11.83 2.40 2.47
CA GLU A 166 10.52 3.01 2.27
C GLU A 166 10.51 3.91 1.02
N ALA A 167 11.50 4.79 0.91
CA ALA A 167 11.64 5.68 -0.24
C ALA A 167 11.79 4.90 -1.56
N LYS A 168 12.54 3.80 -1.54
CA LYS A 168 12.71 2.94 -2.71
C LYS A 168 11.43 2.20 -3.05
N THR A 169 10.67 1.74 -2.05
CA THR A 169 9.34 1.13 -2.24
C THR A 169 8.38 2.07 -2.97
N PHE A 170 8.35 3.36 -2.61
CA PHE A 170 7.57 4.35 -3.32
C PHE A 170 8.10 4.58 -4.75
N ALA A 171 9.42 4.67 -4.92
CA ALA A 171 10.03 4.95 -6.22
C ALA A 171 9.72 3.86 -7.26
N VAL A 172 9.58 2.60 -6.86
CA VAL A 172 9.34 1.47 -7.76
C VAL A 172 7.86 1.08 -7.90
N SER A 173 6.95 1.80 -7.26
CA SER A 173 5.50 1.48 -7.25
C SER A 173 4.90 1.40 -8.66
N TYR A 174 5.33 2.26 -9.57
CA TYR A 174 4.84 2.31 -10.96
C TYR A 174 5.28 1.13 -11.82
N ALA A 175 6.29 0.37 -11.39
CA ALA A 175 6.72 -0.84 -12.10
C ALA A 175 5.80 -2.05 -11.82
N ALA A 176 4.89 -1.94 -10.85
CA ALA A 176 3.94 -3.00 -10.56
C ALA A 176 2.86 -3.07 -11.65
N ARG A 177 2.82 -4.19 -12.37
CA ARG A 177 1.75 -4.47 -13.33
C ARG A 177 0.54 -5.04 -12.61
N THR A 178 -0.61 -4.34 -12.68
CA THR A 178 -1.84 -4.70 -11.95
C THR A 178 -2.98 -5.18 -12.86
N ASN A 179 -2.72 -5.45 -14.15
CA ASN A 179 -3.74 -5.90 -15.11
C ASN A 179 -4.46 -7.19 -14.68
N PHE A 180 -3.83 -8.02 -13.86
CA PHE A 180 -4.39 -9.25 -13.33
C PHE A 180 -5.64 -9.00 -12.46
N ILE A 181 -5.76 -7.82 -11.84
CA ILE A 181 -6.87 -7.47 -10.98
C ILE A 181 -8.23 -7.59 -11.69
N LYS A 182 -8.30 -7.25 -12.97
CA LYS A 182 -9.52 -7.39 -13.78
C LYS A 182 -9.99 -8.84 -13.92
N LYS A 183 -9.10 -9.80 -13.70
CA LYS A 183 -9.34 -11.23 -13.89
C LYS A 183 -9.63 -11.97 -12.58
N LEU A 184 -9.71 -11.26 -11.46
CA LEU A 184 -10.05 -11.88 -10.19
C LEU A 184 -11.48 -12.44 -10.25
N SER A 185 -11.63 -13.71 -9.89
CA SER A 185 -12.88 -14.47 -10.01
C SER A 185 -13.57 -14.73 -8.68
N LYS A 186 -12.88 -14.54 -7.56
CA LYS A 186 -13.45 -14.65 -6.22
C LYS A 186 -13.95 -13.29 -5.72
N GLN A 187 -14.71 -13.30 -4.64
CA GLN A 187 -15.26 -12.09 -4.04
C GLN A 187 -14.13 -11.16 -3.53
N ILE A 188 -14.19 -9.91 -3.92
CA ILE A 188 -13.26 -8.86 -3.55
C ILE A 188 -14.05 -7.73 -2.88
N TYR A 189 -13.82 -7.51 -1.61
CA TYR A 189 -14.35 -6.36 -0.88
C TYR A 189 -13.32 -5.23 -0.87
N VAL A 190 -13.74 -4.04 -1.27
CA VAL A 190 -12.85 -2.88 -1.45
C VAL A 190 -13.40 -1.68 -0.69
N PRO A 191 -13.17 -1.59 0.63
CA PRO A 191 -13.40 -0.35 1.35
C PRO A 191 -12.38 0.70 0.91
N TYR A 192 -12.84 1.91 0.59
CA TYR A 192 -11.98 3.00 0.13
C TYR A 192 -12.33 4.32 0.82
N ALA A 193 -11.31 5.14 1.04
CA ALA A 193 -11.43 6.41 1.75
C ALA A 193 -12.31 7.41 1.01
N SER A 194 -13.11 8.17 1.77
CA SER A 194 -13.88 9.30 1.25
C SER A 194 -12.97 10.46 0.85
N GLU A 195 -11.82 10.60 1.54
CA GLU A 195 -10.86 11.67 1.32
C GLU A 195 -9.46 11.10 0.99
N ALA A 196 -8.78 11.73 0.04
CA ALA A 196 -7.40 11.39 -0.35
C ALA A 196 -7.16 9.90 -0.67
N SER A 197 -8.20 9.18 -1.13
CA SER A 197 -8.10 7.77 -1.53
C SER A 197 -7.01 7.57 -2.59
N THR A 198 -6.28 6.45 -2.45
CA THR A 198 -5.33 5.99 -3.48
C THR A 198 -6.00 5.26 -4.63
N LEU A 199 -7.28 4.94 -4.49
CA LEU A 199 -8.12 4.30 -5.50
C LEU A 199 -8.91 5.35 -6.28
N SER A 200 -8.46 5.72 -7.48
CA SER A 200 -9.12 6.76 -8.28
C SER A 200 -10.52 6.35 -8.77
N PRO A 201 -11.43 7.34 -9.02
CA PRO A 201 -12.76 7.05 -9.57
C PRO A 201 -12.70 6.22 -10.85
N GLU A 202 -11.78 6.54 -11.76
CA GLU A 202 -11.64 5.84 -13.05
C GLU A 202 -11.28 4.35 -12.85
N VAL A 203 -10.49 4.03 -11.83
CA VAL A 203 -10.15 2.64 -11.50
C VAL A 203 -11.36 1.92 -10.90
N ARG A 204 -12.12 2.58 -10.01
CA ARG A 204 -13.35 2.02 -9.46
C ARG A 204 -14.36 1.70 -10.56
N ASP A 205 -14.62 2.66 -11.46
CA ASP A 205 -15.55 2.48 -12.58
C ASP A 205 -15.15 1.31 -13.48
N LEU A 206 -13.85 1.21 -13.76
CA LEU A 206 -13.31 0.09 -14.54
C LEU A 206 -13.54 -1.27 -13.87
N LEU A 207 -13.26 -1.36 -12.59
CA LEU A 207 -13.36 -2.63 -11.84
C LEU A 207 -14.80 -2.98 -11.49
N SER A 208 -15.70 -1.99 -11.40
CA SER A 208 -17.15 -2.21 -11.18
C SER A 208 -17.83 -3.01 -12.31
N SER A 209 -17.20 -3.11 -13.49
CA SER A 209 -17.66 -4.01 -14.54
C SER A 209 -17.51 -5.51 -14.19
N ASN A 210 -16.70 -5.85 -13.20
CA ASN A 210 -16.58 -7.21 -12.66
C ASN A 210 -17.42 -7.34 -11.39
N ALA A 211 -18.49 -8.13 -11.44
CA ALA A 211 -19.44 -8.30 -10.35
C ALA A 211 -18.84 -8.88 -9.05
N ASN A 212 -17.61 -9.40 -9.11
CA ASN A 212 -16.92 -9.89 -7.91
C ASN A 212 -16.39 -8.76 -7.02
N PHE A 213 -16.33 -7.50 -7.51
CA PHE A 213 -15.88 -6.35 -6.75
C PHE A 213 -17.03 -5.67 -6.03
N LEU A 214 -16.93 -5.59 -4.71
CA LEU A 214 -17.88 -4.88 -3.85
C LEU A 214 -17.14 -3.67 -3.27
N PHE A 215 -17.52 -2.46 -3.72
CA PHE A 215 -16.93 -1.21 -3.27
C PHE A 215 -17.75 -0.60 -2.14
N GLU A 216 -17.09 -0.13 -1.10
CA GLU A 216 -17.70 0.62 -0.01
C GLU A 216 -16.88 1.88 0.27
N LYS A 217 -17.55 3.02 0.29
CA LYS A 217 -16.95 4.30 0.65
C LYS A 217 -16.98 4.46 2.17
N ILE A 218 -15.82 4.60 2.79
CA ILE A 218 -15.66 4.79 4.22
C ILE A 218 -15.26 6.25 4.48
N ASP A 219 -15.85 6.88 5.47
CA ASP A 219 -15.46 8.23 5.87
C ASP A 219 -14.06 8.21 6.49
N GLY A 220 -13.26 9.22 6.13
CA GLY A 220 -11.89 9.35 6.58
C GLY A 220 -10.87 9.42 5.45
N SER A 221 -9.59 9.52 5.83
CA SER A 221 -8.47 9.58 4.90
C SER A 221 -8.02 8.20 4.43
N HIS A 222 -6.97 8.17 3.60
CA HIS A 222 -6.28 6.90 3.24
C HIS A 222 -5.94 6.04 4.47
N PHE A 223 -5.84 6.64 5.64
CA PHE A 223 -5.49 5.98 6.91
C PHE A 223 -6.71 5.66 7.78
N PHE A 224 -7.94 5.70 7.24
CA PHE A 224 -9.16 5.42 8.00
C PHE A 224 -9.10 4.15 8.86
N PRO A 225 -8.39 3.06 8.48
CA PRO A 225 -8.32 1.89 9.36
C PRO A 225 -7.57 2.12 10.67
N MET A 226 -6.80 3.21 10.75
CA MET A 226 -6.08 3.62 11.94
C MET A 226 -6.70 4.86 12.60
N GLU A 227 -7.57 5.57 11.90
CA GLU A 227 -8.27 6.79 12.37
C GLU A 227 -9.54 6.43 13.13
N GLU A 228 -10.27 5.39 12.71
CA GLU A 228 -11.50 4.93 13.33
C GLU A 228 -11.24 3.80 14.33
N LYS A 229 -11.94 3.87 15.49
CA LYS A 229 -11.78 2.85 16.55
C LYS A 229 -12.69 1.62 16.37
N ASP A 230 -13.78 1.78 15.63
CA ASP A 230 -14.90 0.83 15.56
C ASP A 230 -15.12 0.25 14.14
N LEU A 231 -14.04 0.14 13.34
CA LEU A 231 -14.09 -0.50 12.04
C LEU A 231 -13.93 -2.01 12.11
#